data_977eb0a7130d8b1c499e357e8f24b922
#
_entry.id   977eb0a7130d8b1c499e357e8f24b922
#
_cell.length_a   1.000
_cell.length_b   1.000
_cell.length_c   1.000
_cell.angle_alpha   90.00
_cell.angle_beta   90.00
_cell.angle_gamma   90.00
#
_symmetry.space_group_name_H-M   'P 1'
#
loop_
_entity.id
_entity.type
_entity.pdbx_description
1 polymer ?
#
loop_
_entity_poly.entity_id
_entity_poly.type
_entity_poly.pdbx_seq_one_letter_code
_entity_poly.pdbx_strand_id
1 'polypeptide(L)'
;TQHANLVNNYYKPGPTTDLLRDRRCYRIARIGIYGQNYDNGEGFEPFKGIWGRFYIDGNYMFGNADVTADNWTDGVYAQQEDNDGNDYTWESEGKSVINNGSQVVDVKGVTTHTAEAAYEQVLKYVGACNYRDTYDKFIMDEVAERKATCNIQGSNHKLGYINHPSELVGIVEGVDENGYPVLVQVADNDLADTDGDGIPDYWETQYGLNKDYAADGNLKTVDENGEYTNLEMYLNSLVQDIMDKCREGGTVVE
;
A
#
# COMPACT_ATOMS: atom_id res chain seq x y z
N THR A 1 -8.14 14.39 17.06
CA THR A 1 -6.83 13.79 17.36
C THR A 1 -6.60 12.60 16.43
N GLN A 2 -5.48 12.52 15.74
CA GLN A 2 -5.14 11.39 14.89
C GLN A 2 -4.66 10.23 15.75
N HIS A 3 -5.17 9.03 15.47
CA HIS A 3 -4.67 7.77 16.04
C HIS A 3 -4.24 6.86 14.91
N ALA A 4 -3.06 6.25 15.01
CA ALA A 4 -2.56 5.33 13.99
C ALA A 4 -1.65 4.24 14.59
N ASN A 5 -1.81 3.03 14.09
CA ASN A 5 -0.86 1.94 14.27
C ASN A 5 -0.02 1.83 12.99
N LEU A 6 1.30 1.90 13.10
CA LEU A 6 2.27 1.66 12.03
C LEU A 6 3.10 0.45 12.44
N VAL A 7 2.66 -0.73 12.04
CA VAL A 7 3.18 -2.00 12.57
C VAL A 7 3.63 -2.89 11.42
N ASN A 8 4.81 -3.47 11.59
CA ASN A 8 5.33 -4.51 10.70
C ASN A 8 5.43 -4.11 9.22
N ASN A 9 5.69 -2.83 8.93
CA ASN A 9 5.93 -2.40 7.55
C ASN A 9 7.41 -2.60 7.19
N TYR A 10 7.66 -2.92 5.93
CA TYR A 10 8.99 -2.99 5.37
C TYR A 10 9.29 -1.72 4.57
N TYR A 11 10.15 -0.87 5.09
CA TYR A 11 10.60 0.35 4.44
C TYR A 11 11.86 0.08 3.63
N LYS A 12 11.77 0.20 2.32
CA LYS A 12 12.88 -0.03 1.38
C LYS A 12 13.14 1.23 0.56
N PRO A 13 14.09 2.09 1.00
CA PRO A 13 14.42 3.31 0.27
C PRO A 13 14.87 3.00 -1.15
N GLY A 14 14.33 3.72 -2.13
CA GLY A 14 14.78 3.65 -3.52
C GLY A 14 16.05 4.47 -3.77
N PRO A 15 16.66 4.38 -4.99
CA PRO A 15 17.88 5.09 -5.33
C PRO A 15 17.80 6.62 -5.18
N THR A 16 16.64 7.21 -5.42
CA THR A 16 16.43 8.66 -5.21
C THR A 16 16.54 9.04 -3.74
N THR A 17 16.02 8.21 -2.84
CA THR A 17 16.09 8.45 -1.40
C THR A 17 17.52 8.43 -0.90
N ASP A 18 18.38 7.57 -1.41
CA ASP A 18 19.80 7.49 -1.05
C ASP A 18 20.56 8.81 -1.33
N LEU A 19 20.09 9.59 -2.30
CA LEU A 19 20.69 10.86 -2.66
C LEU A 19 20.44 11.95 -1.61
N LEU A 20 19.45 11.80 -0.76
CA LEU A 20 19.11 12.79 0.28
C LEU A 20 20.17 12.89 1.35
N ARG A 21 20.85 11.79 1.69
CA ARG A 21 21.96 11.71 2.66
C ARG A 21 21.66 12.31 4.04
N ASP A 22 20.41 12.32 4.44
CA ASP A 22 19.97 12.80 5.74
C ASP A 22 18.94 11.85 6.35
N ARG A 23 18.37 12.22 7.51
CA ARG A 23 17.39 11.39 8.23
C ARG A 23 16.16 10.98 7.40
N ARG A 24 15.88 11.65 6.28
CA ARG A 24 14.78 11.25 5.37
C ARG A 24 15.02 9.91 4.72
N CYS A 25 16.28 9.44 4.64
CA CYS A 25 16.61 8.14 4.06
C CYS A 25 16.09 6.97 4.89
N TYR A 26 15.85 7.16 6.18
CA TYR A 26 15.39 6.12 7.11
C TYR A 26 14.25 6.57 8.02
N ARG A 27 13.53 7.59 7.60
CA ARG A 27 12.37 8.10 8.31
C ARG A 27 11.16 7.19 8.14
N ILE A 28 10.60 6.71 9.26
CA ILE A 28 9.31 6.03 9.32
C ILE A 28 8.18 7.06 9.37
N ALA A 29 8.27 8.01 10.30
CA ALA A 29 7.24 9.02 10.45
C ALA A 29 7.81 10.38 10.88
N ARG A 30 7.17 11.44 10.40
CA ARG A 30 7.33 12.79 10.89
C ARG A 30 5.97 13.27 11.40
N ILE A 31 5.84 13.33 12.73
CA ILE A 31 4.56 13.61 13.39
C ILE A 31 4.46 15.11 13.65
N GLY A 32 3.39 15.72 13.15
CA GLY A 32 3.15 17.16 13.27
C GLY A 32 1.99 17.50 14.17
N ILE A 33 1.99 18.76 14.62
CA ILE A 33 0.87 19.42 15.28
C ILE A 33 0.54 20.72 14.56
N TYR A 34 -0.63 21.26 14.79
CA TYR A 34 -0.93 22.66 14.44
C TYR A 34 -0.17 23.57 15.41
N GLY A 35 0.80 24.31 14.89
CA GLY A 35 1.55 25.28 15.63
C GLY A 35 1.02 26.72 15.47
N GLN A 36 1.66 27.64 16.14
CA GLN A 36 1.29 29.05 16.09
C GLN A 36 1.40 29.66 14.69
N ASN A 37 2.27 29.14 13.84
CA ASN A 37 2.49 29.66 12.47
C ASN A 37 1.36 29.31 11.48
N TYR A 38 0.43 28.45 11.86
CA TYR A 38 -0.76 28.13 11.07
C TYR A 38 -2.00 28.89 11.54
N ASP A 39 -1.83 29.80 12.47
CA ASP A 39 -2.90 30.64 12.98
C ASP A 39 -3.05 31.89 12.09
N ASN A 40 -3.92 31.78 11.10
CA ASN A 40 -4.35 32.89 10.28
C ASN A 40 -5.62 33.58 10.83
N GLY A 41 -6.00 33.32 12.06
CA GLY A 41 -7.20 33.88 12.68
C GLY A 41 -8.51 33.21 12.29
N GLU A 42 -8.48 32.09 11.59
CA GLU A 42 -9.69 31.46 11.00
C GLU A 42 -10.20 30.22 11.74
N GLY A 43 -10.03 30.13 13.05
CA GLY A 43 -10.74 29.09 13.82
C GLY A 43 -10.01 27.75 14.02
N PHE A 44 -8.70 27.69 13.78
CA PHE A 44 -7.88 26.51 14.04
C PHE A 44 -7.38 26.39 15.48
N GLU A 45 -7.67 27.37 16.33
CA GLU A 45 -7.29 27.40 17.75
C GLU A 45 -7.63 26.11 18.52
N PRO A 46 -8.81 25.48 18.30
CA PRO A 46 -9.13 24.23 19.02
C PRO A 46 -8.17 23.07 18.74
N PHE A 47 -7.36 23.15 17.68
CA PHE A 47 -6.45 22.09 17.26
C PHE A 47 -5.00 22.37 17.62
N LYS A 48 -4.68 23.55 18.15
CA LYS A 48 -3.33 23.90 18.57
C LYS A 48 -2.81 22.99 19.68
N GLY A 49 -1.57 22.58 19.54
CA GLY A 49 -0.86 21.82 20.57
C GLY A 49 -1.42 20.40 20.81
N ILE A 50 -2.34 19.91 19.98
CA ILE A 50 -2.91 18.59 20.14
C ILE A 50 -2.12 17.59 19.32
N TRP A 51 -1.32 16.78 19.99
CA TRP A 51 -0.62 15.66 19.39
C TRP A 51 -1.53 14.47 19.11
N GLY A 52 -1.31 13.79 17.99
CA GLY A 52 -1.86 12.46 17.74
C GLY A 52 -1.26 11.40 18.66
N ARG A 53 -1.86 10.23 18.69
CA ARG A 53 -1.34 9.05 19.38
C ARG A 53 -0.96 8.01 18.36
N PHE A 54 0.24 7.45 18.51
CA PHE A 54 0.82 6.53 17.53
C PHE A 54 1.41 5.33 18.25
N TYR A 55 1.10 4.16 17.72
CA TYR A 55 1.82 2.94 18.02
C TYR A 55 2.66 2.58 16.80
N ILE A 56 3.98 2.61 16.95
CA ILE A 56 4.94 2.37 15.85
C ILE A 56 5.93 1.34 16.34
N ASP A 57 5.85 0.12 15.79
CA ASP A 57 6.62 -1.02 16.26
C ASP A 57 6.76 -2.11 15.18
N GLY A 58 7.82 -2.92 15.28
CA GLY A 58 8.05 -4.05 14.37
C GLY A 58 8.37 -3.66 12.93
N ASN A 59 8.56 -2.37 12.63
CA ASN A 59 8.87 -1.94 11.28
C ASN A 59 10.35 -2.17 10.95
N TYR A 60 10.60 -2.74 9.79
CA TYR A 60 11.94 -2.97 9.27
C TYR A 60 12.38 -1.81 8.37
N MET A 61 13.55 -1.25 8.63
CA MET A 61 14.17 -0.23 7.79
C MET A 61 15.38 -0.78 7.06
N PHE A 62 15.22 -1.02 5.77
CA PHE A 62 16.31 -1.54 4.94
C PHE A 62 17.53 -0.61 4.99
N GLY A 63 18.67 -1.17 5.34
CA GLY A 63 19.93 -0.44 5.42
C GLY A 63 20.16 0.37 6.70
N ASN A 64 19.24 0.29 7.70
CA ASN A 64 19.42 0.92 9.00
C ASN A 64 18.96 0.01 10.13
N ALA A 65 19.92 -0.68 10.76
CA ALA A 65 19.68 -1.64 11.83
C ALA A 65 19.18 -0.98 13.13
N ASP A 66 19.61 0.24 13.42
CA ASP A 66 19.24 0.94 14.65
C ASP A 66 17.76 1.34 14.61
N VAL A 67 17.31 1.90 13.50
CA VAL A 67 15.87 2.19 13.28
C VAL A 67 15.01 0.93 13.25
N THR A 68 15.54 -0.19 12.75
CA THR A 68 14.85 -1.47 12.78
C THR A 68 14.72 -1.99 14.21
N ALA A 69 15.76 -1.87 15.03
CA ALA A 69 15.74 -2.34 16.41
C ALA A 69 14.85 -1.48 17.34
N ASP A 70 14.80 -0.18 17.11
CA ASP A 70 13.92 0.77 17.79
C ASP A 70 13.42 1.82 16.80
N ASN A 71 12.19 1.65 16.34
CA ASN A 71 11.59 2.55 15.35
C ASN A 71 11.49 4.02 15.80
N TRP A 72 11.47 4.26 17.12
CA TRP A 72 11.39 5.62 17.68
C TRP A 72 12.75 6.31 17.76
N THR A 73 13.83 5.56 17.81
CA THR A 73 15.18 6.12 17.72
C THR A 73 15.50 6.41 16.26
N ASP A 74 15.69 7.68 15.94
CA ASP A 74 16.00 8.20 14.60
C ASP A 74 14.99 7.90 13.47
N GLY A 75 14.01 7.00 13.68
CA GLY A 75 12.98 6.70 12.69
C GLY A 75 11.74 7.61 12.78
N VAL A 76 11.47 8.16 13.97
CA VAL A 76 10.30 9.02 14.23
C VAL A 76 10.73 10.32 14.86
N TYR A 77 10.26 11.44 14.33
CA TYR A 77 10.56 12.78 14.86
C TYR A 77 9.42 13.76 14.67
N ALA A 78 9.47 14.89 15.39
CA ALA A 78 8.49 15.96 15.30
C ALA A 78 8.61 16.75 13.98
N GLN A 79 7.49 17.14 13.42
CA GLN A 79 7.45 17.98 12.22
C GLN A 79 7.54 19.47 12.51
N GLN A 80 7.10 19.88 13.70
CA GLN A 80 6.95 21.28 14.02
C GLN A 80 8.28 21.98 14.14
N GLU A 81 8.38 23.16 13.56
CA GLU A 81 9.43 24.11 13.79
C GLU A 81 8.93 25.16 14.78
N ASP A 82 9.82 25.64 15.65
CA ASP A 82 9.56 26.81 16.47
C ASP A 82 9.62 28.10 15.62
N ASN A 83 9.40 29.25 16.25
CA ASN A 83 9.41 30.54 15.56
C ASN A 83 10.81 30.92 14.98
N ASP A 84 11.86 30.24 15.42
CA ASP A 84 13.24 30.43 14.98
C ASP A 84 13.67 29.40 13.92
N GLY A 85 12.77 28.52 13.48
CA GLY A 85 12.99 27.51 12.45
C GLY A 85 13.63 26.23 12.96
N ASN A 86 13.68 26.00 14.29
CA ASN A 86 14.16 24.76 14.85
C ASN A 86 13.02 23.73 14.96
N ASP A 87 13.30 22.46 14.66
CA ASP A 87 12.36 21.38 14.92
C ASP A 87 12.03 21.31 16.42
N TYR A 88 10.76 21.14 16.76
CA TYR A 88 10.38 20.79 18.13
C TYR A 88 11.09 19.51 18.54
N THR A 89 11.66 19.53 19.73
CA THR A 89 12.27 18.35 20.30
C THR A 89 11.22 17.53 21.04
N TRP A 90 11.39 16.21 21.05
CA TRP A 90 10.53 15.32 21.82
C TRP A 90 10.52 15.64 23.32
N GLU A 91 11.63 16.19 23.83
CA GLU A 91 11.80 16.56 25.22
C GLU A 91 10.87 17.69 25.63
N SER A 92 10.61 18.66 24.74
CA SER A 92 9.73 19.79 25.05
C SER A 92 8.25 19.40 25.10
N GLU A 93 7.82 18.41 24.30
CA GLU A 93 6.41 18.02 24.14
C GLU A 93 6.06 16.70 24.83
N GLY A 94 7.04 15.99 25.33
CA GLY A 94 6.86 14.69 25.96
C GLY A 94 6.61 13.55 24.97
N LYS A 95 7.67 12.97 24.44
CA LYS A 95 7.64 11.79 23.56
C LYS A 95 6.69 10.69 24.08
N SER A 96 6.59 10.51 25.38
CA SER A 96 5.68 9.57 26.04
C SER A 96 4.20 9.85 25.81
N VAL A 97 3.81 11.07 25.47
CA VAL A 97 2.41 11.41 25.19
C VAL A 97 1.94 10.85 23.86
N ILE A 98 2.84 10.73 22.92
CA ILE A 98 2.55 10.29 21.56
C ILE A 98 2.97 8.84 21.30
N ASN A 99 3.98 8.34 21.99
CA ASN A 99 4.32 6.90 21.99
C ASN A 99 3.48 6.18 23.03
N ASN A 100 2.47 5.47 22.57
CA ASN A 100 1.49 4.85 23.47
C ASN A 100 1.95 3.50 24.06
N GLY A 101 3.06 2.92 23.60
CA GLY A 101 3.57 1.61 24.06
C GLY A 101 2.66 0.41 23.76
N SER A 102 1.47 0.66 23.20
CA SER A 102 0.49 -0.35 22.77
C SER A 102 -0.34 0.20 21.61
N GLN A 103 -1.04 -0.67 20.89
CA GLN A 103 -1.92 -0.26 19.80
C GLN A 103 -2.97 0.74 20.27
N VAL A 104 -3.17 1.79 19.49
CA VAL A 104 -4.11 2.90 19.74
C VAL A 104 -5.38 2.80 18.92
N VAL A 105 -5.40 1.91 17.93
CA VAL A 105 -6.56 1.57 17.11
C VAL A 105 -6.80 0.07 17.26
N ASP A 106 -8.04 -0.31 17.58
CA ASP A 106 -8.45 -1.71 17.62
C ASP A 106 -8.52 -2.28 16.19
N VAL A 107 -7.77 -3.34 15.92
CA VAL A 107 -7.61 -3.95 14.58
C VAL A 107 -7.88 -5.46 14.60
N LYS A 108 -8.85 -5.89 15.40
CA LYS A 108 -9.20 -7.31 15.52
C LYS A 108 -9.54 -7.97 14.19
N GLY A 109 -9.18 -9.23 14.08
CA GLY A 109 -9.44 -10.04 12.89
C GLY A 109 -8.52 -9.78 11.70
N VAL A 110 -7.53 -8.88 11.82
CA VAL A 110 -6.56 -8.63 10.75
C VAL A 110 -5.41 -9.63 10.84
N THR A 111 -5.07 -10.27 9.73
CA THR A 111 -3.88 -11.11 9.62
C THR A 111 -2.64 -10.22 9.44
N THR A 112 -1.69 -10.35 10.35
CA THR A 112 -0.45 -9.56 10.37
C THR A 112 0.76 -10.47 10.20
N HIS A 113 1.71 -10.09 9.36
CA HIS A 113 3.01 -10.74 9.20
C HIS A 113 4.12 -9.94 9.89
N THR A 114 5.32 -10.53 10.05
CA THR A 114 6.52 -9.70 10.29
C THR A 114 6.79 -8.82 9.08
N ALA A 115 7.54 -7.75 9.25
CA ALA A 115 7.85 -6.83 8.15
C ALA A 115 8.53 -7.55 6.96
N GLU A 116 9.46 -8.48 7.24
CA GLU A 116 10.16 -9.24 6.22
C GLU A 116 9.22 -10.21 5.49
N ALA A 117 8.36 -10.92 6.22
CA ALA A 117 7.38 -11.80 5.60
C ALA A 117 6.35 -11.01 4.79
N ALA A 118 5.90 -9.85 5.28
CA ALA A 118 5.02 -8.95 4.56
C ALA A 118 5.65 -8.47 3.22
N TYR A 119 6.94 -8.15 3.23
CA TYR A 119 7.66 -7.78 2.01
C TYR A 119 7.64 -8.91 0.97
N GLU A 120 7.91 -10.15 1.38
CA GLU A 120 7.86 -11.30 0.49
C GLU A 120 6.45 -11.56 -0.05
N GLN A 121 5.42 -11.41 0.77
CA GLN A 121 4.03 -11.55 0.34
C GLN A 121 3.63 -10.44 -0.65
N VAL A 122 4.07 -9.20 -0.41
CA VAL A 122 3.83 -8.08 -1.32
C VAL A 122 4.47 -8.35 -2.69
N LEU A 123 5.73 -8.79 -2.74
CA LEU A 123 6.38 -9.11 -4.01
C LEU A 123 5.65 -10.22 -4.78
N LYS A 124 5.10 -11.21 -4.08
CA LYS A 124 4.40 -12.33 -4.73
C LYS A 124 3.00 -11.96 -5.21
N TYR A 125 2.24 -11.19 -4.43
CA TYR A 125 0.78 -11.14 -4.57
C TYR A 125 0.18 -9.75 -4.71
N VAL A 126 0.93 -8.65 -4.58
CA VAL A 126 0.39 -7.29 -4.70
C VAL A 126 0.02 -6.93 -6.16
N GLY A 127 -0.90 -6.00 -6.31
CA GLY A 127 -1.34 -5.49 -7.61
C GLY A 127 -2.31 -6.42 -8.31
N ALA A 128 -2.23 -6.50 -9.64
CA ALA A 128 -3.04 -7.37 -10.46
C ALA A 128 -2.60 -8.85 -10.29
N CYS A 129 -2.83 -9.39 -9.10
CA CYS A 129 -2.25 -10.65 -8.64
C CYS A 129 -2.68 -11.88 -9.44
N ASN A 130 -3.87 -11.86 -10.04
CA ASN A 130 -4.33 -12.96 -10.89
C ASN A 130 -3.54 -13.03 -12.21
N TYR A 131 -3.27 -11.87 -12.80
CA TYR A 131 -2.40 -11.76 -13.98
C TYR A 131 -1.66 -10.42 -13.96
N ARG A 132 -0.35 -10.48 -13.72
CA ARG A 132 0.50 -9.30 -13.80
C ARG A 132 0.89 -9.03 -15.24
N ASP A 133 0.58 -7.84 -15.70
CA ASP A 133 1.03 -7.35 -16.98
C ASP A 133 2.53 -6.99 -16.99
N THR A 134 2.97 -6.40 -18.07
CA THR A 134 4.37 -6.01 -18.26
C THR A 134 4.80 -4.88 -17.31
N TYR A 135 3.86 -3.97 -16.95
CA TYR A 135 4.15 -2.90 -16.01
C TYR A 135 4.26 -3.41 -14.58
N ASP A 136 3.32 -4.26 -14.16
CA ASP A 136 3.36 -4.85 -12.83
C ASP A 136 4.68 -5.60 -12.61
N LYS A 137 5.11 -6.39 -13.60
CA LYS A 137 6.38 -7.12 -13.55
C LYS A 137 7.56 -6.17 -13.47
N PHE A 138 7.61 -5.13 -14.31
CA PHE A 138 8.67 -4.13 -14.30
C PHE A 138 8.78 -3.42 -12.93
N ILE A 139 7.66 -2.98 -12.37
CA ILE A 139 7.64 -2.32 -11.06
C ILE A 139 8.08 -3.29 -9.94
N MET A 140 7.63 -4.54 -9.99
CA MET A 140 8.04 -5.55 -9.00
C MET A 140 9.54 -5.84 -9.07
N ASP A 141 10.12 -5.92 -10.26
CA ASP A 141 11.55 -6.10 -10.44
C ASP A 141 12.35 -4.89 -9.92
N GLU A 142 11.89 -3.66 -10.19
CA GLU A 142 12.51 -2.46 -9.64
C GLU A 142 12.47 -2.43 -8.11
N VAL A 143 11.36 -2.81 -7.51
CA VAL A 143 11.23 -2.91 -6.04
C VAL A 143 12.14 -4.02 -5.49
N ALA A 144 12.13 -5.21 -6.11
CA ALA A 144 12.93 -6.35 -5.67
C ALA A 144 14.44 -6.04 -5.75
N GLU A 145 14.88 -5.48 -6.85
CA GLU A 145 16.29 -5.20 -7.14
C GLU A 145 16.75 -3.81 -6.67
N ARG A 146 15.82 -2.98 -6.17
CA ARG A 146 16.11 -1.61 -5.74
C ARG A 146 16.68 -0.75 -6.87
N LYS A 147 16.08 -0.84 -8.05
CA LYS A 147 16.49 -0.13 -9.26
C LYS A 147 15.66 1.12 -9.51
N ALA A 148 16.18 1.98 -10.35
CA ALA A 148 15.49 3.11 -10.96
C ALA A 148 15.92 3.16 -12.42
N THR A 149 15.12 2.62 -13.32
CA THR A 149 15.45 2.51 -14.74
C THR A 149 15.01 3.74 -15.53
N CYS A 150 13.88 4.34 -15.15
CA CYS A 150 13.38 5.56 -15.79
C CYS A 150 14.04 6.81 -15.21
N ASN A 151 14.11 7.86 -16.04
CA ASN A 151 14.66 9.18 -15.65
C ASN A 151 16.05 9.15 -14.99
N ILE A 152 16.89 8.20 -15.38
CA ILE A 152 18.26 8.05 -14.82
C ILE A 152 19.16 9.25 -15.07
N GLN A 153 18.83 10.10 -16.05
CA GLN A 153 19.54 11.34 -16.39
C GLN A 153 18.80 12.60 -15.93
N GLY A 154 17.66 12.44 -15.25
CA GLY A 154 16.87 13.53 -14.73
C GLY A 154 17.50 14.22 -13.51
N SER A 155 16.78 15.20 -12.96
CA SER A 155 17.19 15.81 -11.70
C SER A 155 17.23 14.75 -10.59
N ASN A 156 18.18 14.87 -9.66
CA ASN A 156 18.44 13.94 -8.56
C ASN A 156 17.20 13.52 -7.72
N HIS A 157 16.07 14.19 -7.90
CA HIS A 157 14.82 13.92 -7.17
C HIS A 157 13.77 13.15 -7.98
N LYS A 158 14.09 12.71 -9.19
CA LYS A 158 13.14 12.05 -10.10
C LYS A 158 13.63 10.72 -10.68
N LEU A 159 14.67 10.13 -10.12
CA LEU A 159 15.13 8.83 -10.55
C LEU A 159 14.03 7.78 -10.36
N GLY A 160 13.74 7.01 -11.39
CA GLY A 160 12.70 6.00 -11.42
C GLY A 160 11.30 6.53 -11.66
N TYR A 161 11.08 7.85 -11.71
CA TYR A 161 9.74 8.40 -11.98
C TYR A 161 9.33 8.16 -13.43
N ILE A 162 8.13 7.68 -13.62
CA ILE A 162 7.45 7.56 -14.91
C ILE A 162 6.45 8.71 -14.96
N ASN A 163 6.72 9.74 -15.76
CA ASN A 163 5.81 10.88 -15.89
C ASN A 163 4.74 10.61 -16.96
N HIS A 164 5.06 9.79 -17.95
CA HIS A 164 4.16 9.43 -19.04
C HIS A 164 4.46 8.00 -19.53
N PRO A 165 3.46 7.19 -19.88
CA PRO A 165 3.66 5.81 -20.36
C PRO A 165 4.66 5.69 -21.51
N SER A 166 4.70 6.66 -22.43
CA SER A 166 5.63 6.66 -23.55
C SER A 166 7.13 6.66 -23.17
N GLU A 167 7.46 7.01 -21.92
CA GLU A 167 8.84 6.92 -21.41
C GLU A 167 9.30 5.47 -21.25
N LEU A 168 8.37 4.51 -21.25
CA LEU A 168 8.66 3.08 -21.13
C LEU A 168 8.93 2.41 -22.49
N VAL A 169 8.67 3.10 -23.60
CA VAL A 169 8.97 2.59 -24.94
C VAL A 169 10.48 2.41 -25.09
N GLY A 170 10.89 1.19 -25.40
CA GLY A 170 12.31 0.82 -25.50
C GLY A 170 12.99 0.50 -24.15
N ILE A 171 12.29 0.65 -23.03
CA ILE A 171 12.75 0.26 -21.69
C ILE A 171 12.06 -1.03 -21.25
N VAL A 172 10.75 -1.11 -21.46
CA VAL A 172 9.94 -2.25 -21.07
C VAL A 172 9.46 -3.00 -22.32
N GLU A 173 9.68 -4.30 -22.36
CA GLU A 173 9.16 -5.15 -23.44
C GLU A 173 7.65 -5.39 -23.27
N GLY A 174 6.93 -5.53 -24.39
CA GLY A 174 5.49 -5.82 -24.37
C GLY A 174 4.61 -4.61 -24.13
N VAL A 175 5.12 -3.42 -24.42
CA VAL A 175 4.31 -2.19 -24.51
C VAL A 175 4.06 -1.81 -25.96
N ASP A 176 2.98 -1.08 -26.21
CA ASP A 176 2.66 -0.50 -27.53
C ASP A 176 3.49 0.75 -27.83
N GLU A 177 3.24 1.38 -28.96
CA GLU A 177 3.93 2.60 -29.41
C GLU A 177 3.70 3.82 -28.49
N ASN A 178 2.67 3.79 -27.66
CA ASN A 178 2.35 4.82 -26.68
C ASN A 178 2.84 4.46 -25.27
N GLY A 179 3.43 3.27 -25.11
CA GLY A 179 3.96 2.77 -23.86
C GLY A 179 2.95 2.02 -22.99
N TYR A 180 1.76 1.70 -23.46
CA TYR A 180 0.80 0.91 -22.69
C TYR A 180 1.04 -0.59 -22.83
N PRO A 181 0.79 -1.39 -21.77
CA PRO A 181 0.92 -2.83 -21.84
C PRO A 181 0.06 -3.45 -22.93
N VAL A 182 0.65 -4.31 -23.75
CA VAL A 182 -0.11 -5.12 -24.71
C VAL A 182 -0.66 -6.34 -23.98
N LEU A 183 -1.97 -6.35 -23.72
CA LEU A 183 -2.62 -7.49 -23.09
C LEU A 183 -2.76 -8.63 -24.10
N VAL A 184 -2.29 -9.81 -23.72
CA VAL A 184 -2.44 -11.04 -24.52
C VAL A 184 -3.70 -11.75 -24.07
N GLN A 185 -4.64 -11.91 -25.00
CA GLN A 185 -5.82 -12.72 -24.74
C GLN A 185 -5.42 -14.19 -24.67
N VAL A 186 -5.75 -14.87 -23.56
CA VAL A 186 -5.55 -16.31 -23.41
C VAL A 186 -6.69 -17.04 -24.12
N ALA A 187 -6.36 -17.84 -25.13
CA ALA A 187 -7.34 -18.40 -26.08
C ALA A 187 -8.25 -19.53 -25.51
N ASP A 188 -7.91 -20.09 -24.35
CA ASP A 188 -8.51 -21.35 -23.88
C ASP A 188 -9.51 -21.18 -22.71
N ASN A 189 -9.91 -19.95 -22.41
CA ASN A 189 -10.95 -19.76 -21.41
C ASN A 189 -12.33 -19.85 -22.06
N ASP A 190 -13.11 -20.82 -21.67
CA ASP A 190 -14.54 -20.85 -21.96
C ASP A 190 -15.23 -19.76 -21.11
N LEU A 191 -15.05 -18.53 -21.55
CA LEU A 191 -15.62 -17.32 -20.92
C LEU A 191 -16.88 -16.89 -21.68
N ALA A 192 -17.64 -17.85 -22.23
CA ALA A 192 -18.96 -17.56 -22.79
C ALA A 192 -19.83 -16.94 -21.70
N ASP A 193 -20.37 -15.77 -21.99
CA ASP A 193 -21.25 -14.98 -21.14
C ASP A 193 -22.46 -14.66 -22.03
N THR A 194 -23.52 -15.46 -21.91
CA THR A 194 -24.63 -15.44 -22.86
C THR A 194 -25.51 -14.21 -22.71
N ASP A 195 -25.70 -13.71 -21.51
CA ASP A 195 -26.55 -12.55 -21.22
C ASP A 195 -25.79 -11.24 -21.00
N GLY A 196 -24.44 -11.30 -20.93
CA GLY A 196 -23.58 -10.14 -20.91
C GLY A 196 -23.53 -9.42 -19.56
N ASP A 197 -23.70 -10.13 -18.46
CA ASP A 197 -23.67 -9.53 -17.12
C ASP A 197 -22.27 -9.51 -16.46
N GLY A 198 -21.29 -10.16 -17.10
CA GLY A 198 -19.91 -10.27 -16.66
C GLY A 198 -19.60 -11.54 -15.87
N ILE A 199 -20.57 -12.44 -15.72
CA ILE A 199 -20.39 -13.76 -15.10
C ILE A 199 -20.39 -14.80 -16.21
N PRO A 200 -19.37 -15.68 -16.35
CA PRO A 200 -19.38 -16.72 -17.37
C PRO A 200 -20.44 -17.80 -17.12
N ASP A 201 -21.05 -18.29 -18.20
CA ASP A 201 -22.08 -19.33 -18.19
C ASP A 201 -21.72 -20.55 -17.34
N TYR A 202 -20.44 -20.97 -17.33
CA TYR A 202 -20.00 -22.12 -16.54
C TYR A 202 -20.12 -21.85 -15.04
N TRP A 203 -19.78 -20.62 -14.60
CA TRP A 203 -19.84 -20.25 -13.20
C TRP A 203 -21.28 -20.09 -12.73
N GLU A 204 -22.12 -19.46 -13.54
CA GLU A 204 -23.57 -19.36 -13.28
C GLU A 204 -24.21 -20.74 -13.15
N THR A 205 -23.91 -21.65 -14.06
CA THR A 205 -24.38 -23.05 -14.01
C THR A 205 -23.93 -23.73 -12.71
N GLN A 206 -22.68 -23.51 -12.29
CA GLN A 206 -22.13 -24.09 -11.06
C GLN A 206 -22.84 -23.59 -9.81
N TYR A 207 -23.20 -22.31 -9.77
CA TYR A 207 -23.84 -21.68 -8.62
C TYR A 207 -25.38 -21.56 -8.72
N GLY A 208 -25.97 -22.12 -9.76
CA GLY A 208 -27.40 -22.18 -9.93
C GLY A 208 -28.06 -20.87 -10.35
N LEU A 209 -27.29 -20.01 -11.00
CA LEU A 209 -27.76 -18.78 -11.64
C LEU A 209 -28.32 -19.07 -13.03
N ASN A 210 -28.93 -18.08 -13.65
CA ASN A 210 -29.54 -18.22 -14.95
C ASN A 210 -28.74 -17.45 -16.02
N LYS A 211 -27.92 -18.17 -16.76
CA LYS A 211 -27.02 -17.64 -17.82
C LYS A 211 -27.75 -16.89 -18.97
N ASP A 212 -29.06 -16.84 -18.97
CA ASP A 212 -29.88 -16.11 -19.96
C ASP A 212 -30.59 -14.90 -19.30
N TYR A 213 -30.18 -14.48 -18.10
CA TYR A 213 -30.85 -13.41 -17.34
C TYR A 213 -29.88 -12.49 -16.60
N ALA A 214 -29.32 -11.49 -17.27
CA ALA A 214 -28.32 -10.57 -16.80
C ALA A 214 -28.65 -9.81 -15.48
N ALA A 215 -29.90 -9.80 -15.04
CA ALA A 215 -30.23 -9.09 -13.81
C ALA A 215 -29.87 -9.87 -12.54
N ASP A 216 -29.61 -11.17 -12.63
CA ASP A 216 -29.23 -11.95 -11.45
C ASP A 216 -27.77 -11.73 -11.05
N GLY A 217 -26.90 -11.24 -11.92
CA GLY A 217 -25.56 -10.79 -11.57
C GLY A 217 -25.55 -9.72 -10.45
N ASN A 218 -26.59 -8.89 -10.38
CA ASN A 218 -26.77 -7.89 -9.33
C ASN A 218 -27.51 -8.40 -8.09
N LEU A 219 -28.00 -9.63 -8.10
CA LEU A 219 -28.60 -10.24 -6.91
C LEU A 219 -27.48 -10.70 -5.95
N LYS A 220 -27.86 -11.03 -4.73
CA LYS A 220 -26.96 -11.46 -3.65
C LYS A 220 -27.29 -12.87 -3.18
N THR A 221 -27.54 -13.77 -4.12
CA THR A 221 -28.05 -15.11 -3.82
C THR A 221 -26.95 -16.14 -3.57
N VAL A 222 -25.74 -15.87 -4.01
CA VAL A 222 -24.58 -16.77 -3.83
C VAL A 222 -23.89 -16.49 -2.49
N ASP A 223 -23.86 -15.23 -2.04
CA ASP A 223 -23.31 -14.88 -0.75
C ASP A 223 -24.28 -15.25 0.39
N GLU A 224 -23.84 -16.13 1.29
CA GLU A 224 -24.65 -16.57 2.45
C GLU A 224 -25.03 -15.43 3.41
N ASN A 225 -24.21 -14.36 3.46
CA ASN A 225 -24.49 -13.19 4.30
C ASN A 225 -25.34 -12.15 3.55
N GLY A 226 -25.51 -12.27 2.25
CA GLY A 226 -26.25 -11.31 1.42
C GLY A 226 -25.60 -9.93 1.34
N GLU A 227 -24.28 -9.85 1.48
CA GLU A 227 -23.52 -8.61 1.44
C GLU A 227 -23.01 -8.31 0.02
N TYR A 228 -22.51 -9.33 -0.68
CA TYR A 228 -21.93 -9.23 -2.01
C TYR A 228 -22.90 -9.66 -3.11
N THR A 229 -22.85 -8.98 -4.25
CA THR A 229 -23.58 -9.40 -5.45
C THR A 229 -22.98 -10.67 -6.05
N ASN A 230 -23.74 -11.37 -6.89
CA ASN A 230 -23.27 -12.58 -7.56
C ASN A 230 -22.04 -12.29 -8.45
N LEU A 231 -22.01 -11.14 -9.12
CA LEU A 231 -20.85 -10.68 -9.88
C LEU A 231 -19.62 -10.46 -8.97
N GLU A 232 -19.80 -9.83 -7.81
CA GLU A 232 -18.70 -9.66 -6.84
C GLU A 232 -18.22 -11.00 -6.30
N MET A 233 -19.10 -11.96 -6.07
CA MET A 233 -18.73 -13.32 -5.65
C MET A 233 -17.91 -14.02 -6.74
N TYR A 234 -18.30 -13.89 -8.02
CA TYR A 234 -17.51 -14.40 -9.15
C TYR A 234 -16.11 -13.75 -9.18
N LEU A 235 -16.03 -12.43 -9.15
CA LEU A 235 -14.76 -11.71 -9.19
C LEU A 235 -13.85 -12.08 -8.02
N ASN A 236 -14.40 -12.20 -6.81
CA ASN A 236 -13.65 -12.64 -5.64
C ASN A 236 -13.14 -14.08 -5.78
N SER A 237 -13.92 -14.97 -6.42
CA SER A 237 -13.51 -16.36 -6.64
C SER A 237 -12.24 -16.50 -7.50
N LEU A 238 -12.01 -15.56 -8.41
CA LEU A 238 -10.82 -15.56 -9.29
C LEU A 238 -9.49 -15.38 -8.52
N VAL A 239 -9.55 -14.79 -7.34
CA VAL A 239 -8.35 -14.46 -6.53
C VAL A 239 -8.36 -15.14 -5.16
N GLN A 240 -9.34 -15.96 -4.85
CA GLN A 240 -9.51 -16.57 -3.52
C GLN A 240 -8.27 -17.35 -3.09
N ASP A 241 -7.76 -18.22 -3.94
CA ASP A 241 -6.55 -19.01 -3.68
C ASP A 241 -5.33 -18.15 -3.40
N ILE A 242 -5.22 -17.01 -4.08
CA ILE A 242 -4.12 -16.06 -3.90
C ILE A 242 -4.28 -15.36 -2.55
N MET A 243 -5.49 -14.94 -2.20
CA MET A 243 -5.79 -14.29 -0.92
C MET A 243 -5.53 -15.24 0.26
N ASP A 244 -5.85 -16.52 0.12
CA ASP A 244 -5.56 -17.51 1.15
C ASP A 244 -4.04 -17.70 1.34
N LYS A 245 -3.29 -17.80 0.25
CA LYS A 245 -1.82 -17.86 0.28
C LYS A 245 -1.19 -16.59 0.86
N CYS A 246 -1.79 -15.41 0.61
CA CYS A 246 -1.32 -14.16 1.23
C CYS A 246 -1.41 -14.16 2.76
N ARG A 247 -2.29 -14.96 3.35
CA ARG A 247 -2.47 -15.07 4.81
C ARG A 247 -1.58 -16.11 5.45
N GLU A 248 -0.99 -17.02 4.66
CA GLU A 248 -0.15 -18.10 5.16
C GLU A 248 1.05 -17.54 5.96
N GLY A 249 1.27 -18.08 7.15
CA GLY A 249 2.34 -17.67 8.05
C GLY A 249 2.10 -16.37 8.81
N GLY A 250 0.97 -15.72 8.60
CA GLY A 250 0.57 -14.56 9.40
C GLY A 250 -0.09 -14.94 10.72
N THR A 251 -0.22 -13.98 11.61
CA THR A 251 -0.91 -14.08 12.90
C THR A 251 -2.15 -13.21 12.88
N VAL A 252 -3.30 -13.77 13.27
CA VAL A 252 -4.54 -12.99 13.42
C VAL A 252 -4.48 -12.22 14.73
N VAL A 253 -4.74 -10.92 14.66
CA VAL A 253 -4.85 -10.05 15.85
C VAL A 253 -6.18 -10.33 16.55
N GLU A 254 -6.12 -10.73 17.83
CA GLU A 254 -7.29 -11.06 18.67
C GLU A 254 -7.89 -9.83 19.39
#